data_bbaf4541a041eecd57dbb53bbfacdeca
#
_entry.id   bbaf4541a041eecd57dbb53bbfacdeca
#
_cell.length_a   1.000
_cell.length_b   1.000
_cell.length_c   1.000
_cell.angle_alpha   90.00
_cell.angle_beta   90.00
_cell.angle_gamma   90.00
#
_symmetry.space_group_name_H-M   'P 1'
#
loop_
_entity.id
_entity.type
_entity.pdbx_description
1 polymer ?
#
loop_
_entity_poly.entity_id
_entity_poly.type
_entity_poly.pdbx_seq_one_letter_code
_entity_poly.pdbx_strand_id
1 'polypeptide(L)'
;MWQHGYGQAWTKVRKVYFSYNLQGSHWVAIEIDFVSTTVYDSYLAFTSTSKLVKYLHPISDTLTRVLYDMHFYNASEVEEVKQEGMKKSTFTPFIVCSIRDVPQQRDGTSCGIMTVKFIEHLSADISVDKVDHSKITYYQLKLAIEALRREAYI
;
A
#
# COMPACT_ATOMS: atom_id res chain seq x y z
N MET A 1 -18.40 11.03 -16.17
CA MET A 1 -19.11 9.75 -15.96
C MET A 1 -18.07 8.64 -16.09
N TRP A 2 -17.53 8.21 -14.96
CA TRP A 2 -16.49 7.17 -14.86
C TRP A 2 -17.18 5.81 -14.76
N GLN A 3 -17.43 5.21 -15.89
CA GLN A 3 -17.98 3.85 -15.98
C GLN A 3 -16.98 2.99 -16.72
N HIS A 4 -15.92 2.51 -16.05
CA HIS A 4 -15.21 1.33 -16.51
C HIS A 4 -14.50 0.64 -15.33
N GLY A 5 -15.05 -0.48 -14.91
CA GLY A 5 -14.30 -1.59 -14.32
C GLY A 5 -13.91 -1.54 -12.84
N TYR A 6 -14.06 -0.41 -12.15
CA TYR A 6 -13.71 -0.27 -10.74
C TYR A 6 -14.95 -0.27 -9.84
N GLY A 7 -15.85 -1.21 -10.06
CA GLY A 7 -17.18 -1.21 -9.45
C GLY A 7 -17.43 -2.34 -8.46
N GLN A 8 -16.43 -2.85 -7.77
CA GLN A 8 -16.71 -3.69 -6.61
C GLN A 8 -17.16 -2.81 -5.45
N ALA A 9 -18.27 -3.18 -4.80
CA ALA A 9 -18.63 -2.55 -3.54
C ALA A 9 -17.46 -2.67 -2.56
N TRP A 10 -17.18 -1.62 -1.78
CA TRP A 10 -16.11 -1.61 -0.79
C TRP A 10 -16.14 -2.83 0.13
N THR A 11 -17.31 -3.38 0.39
CA THR A 11 -17.52 -4.63 1.16
C THR A 11 -16.86 -5.86 0.54
N LYS A 12 -16.48 -5.81 -0.74
CA LYS A 12 -15.78 -6.89 -1.44
C LYS A 12 -14.28 -6.63 -1.62
N VAL A 13 -13.83 -5.43 -1.28
CA VAL A 13 -12.40 -5.08 -1.35
C VAL A 13 -11.73 -5.66 -0.10
N ARG A 14 -10.73 -6.51 -0.30
CA ARG A 14 -9.94 -7.07 0.81
C ARG A 14 -8.67 -6.29 1.08
N LYS A 15 -8.05 -5.76 0.05
CA LYS A 15 -6.78 -5.01 0.15
C LYS A 15 -6.80 -3.78 -0.74
N VAL A 16 -6.16 -2.74 -0.27
CA VAL A 16 -5.94 -1.50 -1.03
C VAL A 16 -4.45 -1.22 -1.09
N TYR A 17 -3.93 -0.91 -2.28
CA TYR A 17 -2.53 -0.58 -2.50
C TYR A 17 -2.41 0.84 -3.01
N PHE A 18 -1.46 1.59 -2.49
CA PHE A 18 -1.16 2.94 -2.98
C PHE A 18 0.27 3.36 -2.67
N SER A 19 0.75 4.33 -3.43
CA SER A 19 2.03 4.97 -3.17
C SER A 19 1.86 6.11 -2.16
N TYR A 20 2.80 6.22 -1.23
CA TYR A 20 2.81 7.30 -0.25
C TYR A 20 4.17 8.01 -0.24
N ASN A 21 4.13 9.34 -0.27
CA ASN A 21 5.35 10.15 -0.25
C ASN A 21 5.66 10.58 1.19
N LEU A 22 6.73 10.04 1.75
CA LEU A 22 7.22 10.42 3.07
C LEU A 22 7.93 11.78 2.97
N GLN A 23 7.31 12.80 3.55
CA GLN A 23 7.88 14.16 3.69
C GLN A 23 8.29 14.82 2.35
N GLY A 24 7.64 14.51 1.25
CA GLY A 24 7.99 15.06 -0.06
C GLY A 24 9.29 14.52 -0.68
N SER A 25 9.94 13.55 -0.05
CA SER A 25 11.30 13.13 -0.42
C SER A 25 11.46 11.65 -0.74
N HIS A 26 10.62 10.79 -0.18
CA HIS A 26 10.77 9.34 -0.32
C HIS A 26 9.43 8.64 -0.54
N TRP A 27 9.38 7.77 -1.53
CA TRP A 27 8.19 7.01 -1.87
C TRP A 27 8.24 5.60 -1.27
N VAL A 28 7.10 5.16 -0.73
CA VAL A 28 6.89 3.81 -0.20
C VAL A 28 5.59 3.24 -0.73
N ALA A 29 5.51 1.91 -0.87
CA ALA A 29 4.26 1.23 -1.16
C ALA A 29 3.54 0.90 0.15
N ILE A 30 2.23 1.14 0.17
CA ILE A 30 1.35 0.86 1.30
C ILE A 30 0.33 -0.18 0.86
N GLU A 31 0.15 -1.19 1.70
CA GLU A 31 -0.96 -2.14 1.65
C GLU A 31 -1.84 -1.93 2.88
N ILE A 32 -3.13 -1.81 2.70
CA ILE A 32 -4.12 -1.82 3.78
C ILE A 32 -5.04 -3.00 3.58
N ASP A 33 -5.16 -3.85 4.59
CA ASP A 33 -6.00 -5.05 4.60
C ASP A 33 -7.17 -4.96 5.62
N PHE A 34 -7.54 -3.74 6.03
CA PHE A 34 -8.59 -3.45 7.02
C PHE A 34 -8.31 -3.86 8.48
N VAL A 35 -7.18 -4.44 8.76
CA VAL A 35 -6.66 -4.74 10.11
C VAL A 35 -5.29 -4.12 10.33
N SER A 36 -4.50 -4.02 9.28
CA SER A 36 -3.14 -3.50 9.34
C SER A 36 -2.82 -2.60 8.15
N THR A 37 -1.82 -1.76 8.35
CA THR A 37 -1.17 -0.98 7.31
C THR A 37 0.24 -1.50 7.16
N THR A 38 0.51 -2.18 6.06
CA THR A 38 1.84 -2.75 5.77
C THR A 38 2.60 -1.82 4.84
N VAL A 39 3.85 -1.54 5.20
CA VAL A 39 4.74 -0.66 4.45
C VAL A 39 5.87 -1.45 3.81
N TYR A 40 6.04 -1.28 2.53
CA TYR A 40 7.13 -1.84 1.73
C TYR A 40 8.05 -0.69 1.33
N ASP A 41 9.19 -0.62 1.99
CA ASP A 41 10.16 0.49 1.86
C ASP A 41 11.46 -0.01 1.23
N SER A 42 11.76 0.49 0.04
CA SER A 42 13.00 0.15 -0.68
C SER A 42 14.24 0.86 -0.15
N TYR A 43 14.11 1.74 0.84
CA TYR A 43 15.24 2.47 1.44
C TYR A 43 15.07 2.61 2.95
N LEU A 44 15.22 1.51 3.66
CA LEU A 44 15.02 1.42 5.11
C LEU A 44 15.91 2.37 5.93
N ALA A 45 17.01 2.85 5.36
CA ALA A 45 17.87 3.84 6.00
C ALA A 45 17.25 5.26 6.02
N PHE A 46 16.21 5.52 5.22
CA PHE A 46 15.59 6.86 5.13
C PHE A 46 14.88 7.24 6.42
N THR A 47 14.12 6.32 7.02
CA THR A 47 13.40 6.60 8.24
C THR A 47 13.33 5.41 9.19
N SER A 48 13.23 5.68 10.49
CA SER A 48 13.00 4.63 11.48
C SER A 48 11.53 4.19 11.51
N THR A 49 11.29 2.97 11.97
CA THR A 49 9.93 2.44 12.11
C THR A 49 9.05 3.33 12.99
N SER A 50 9.58 3.91 14.07
CA SER A 50 8.82 4.81 14.95
C SER A 50 8.40 6.10 14.26
N LYS A 51 9.24 6.67 13.39
CA LYS A 51 8.88 7.83 12.57
C LYS A 51 7.86 7.45 11.50
N LEU A 52 8.02 6.28 10.87
CA LEU A 52 7.08 5.78 9.87
C LEU A 52 5.67 5.63 10.46
N VAL A 53 5.54 5.02 11.63
CA VAL A 53 4.27 4.92 12.37
C VAL A 53 3.66 6.31 12.58
N LYS A 54 4.46 7.28 13.01
CA LYS A 54 4.00 8.66 13.21
C LYS A 54 3.50 9.32 11.92
N TYR A 55 4.18 9.11 10.79
CA TYR A 55 3.76 9.67 9.50
C TYR A 55 2.49 9.04 8.96
N LEU A 56 2.28 7.76 9.20
CA LEU A 56 1.12 7.01 8.71
C LEU A 56 -0.07 7.04 9.66
N HIS A 57 0.12 7.47 10.91
CA HIS A 57 -0.96 7.55 11.89
C HIS A 57 -2.19 8.31 11.38
N PRO A 58 -2.08 9.48 10.71
CA PRO A 58 -3.26 10.18 10.20
C PRO A 58 -4.07 9.33 9.21
N ILE A 59 -3.40 8.54 8.37
CA ILE A 59 -4.07 7.68 7.40
C ILE A 59 -4.73 6.51 8.12
N SER A 60 -4.00 5.81 8.98
CA SER A 60 -4.49 4.64 9.70
C SER A 60 -5.66 4.98 10.63
N ASP A 61 -5.65 6.14 11.28
CA ASP A 61 -6.74 6.62 12.13
C ASP A 61 -7.95 7.06 11.30
N THR A 62 -7.73 7.91 10.29
CA THR A 62 -8.81 8.46 9.47
C THR A 62 -9.55 7.36 8.71
N LEU A 63 -8.82 6.43 8.10
CA LEU A 63 -9.45 5.36 7.35
C LEU A 63 -10.29 4.45 8.25
N THR A 64 -9.81 4.14 9.44
CA THR A 64 -10.58 3.36 10.43
C THR A 64 -11.91 4.04 10.77
N ARG A 65 -11.91 5.36 10.94
CA ARG A 65 -13.12 6.14 11.22
C ARG A 65 -14.08 6.16 10.04
N VAL A 66 -13.57 6.41 8.83
CA VAL A 66 -14.37 6.41 7.59
C VAL A 66 -15.05 5.06 7.39
N LEU A 67 -14.32 3.97 7.54
CA LEU A 67 -14.88 2.62 7.41
C LEU A 67 -15.94 2.32 8.47
N TYR A 68 -15.75 2.83 9.69
CA TYR A 68 -16.73 2.74 10.75
C TYR A 68 -18.01 3.53 10.40
N ASP A 69 -17.88 4.79 9.98
CA ASP A 69 -19.01 5.65 9.62
C ASP A 69 -19.79 5.12 8.41
N MET A 70 -19.10 4.45 7.50
CA MET A 70 -19.71 3.76 6.36
C MET A 70 -20.35 2.41 6.73
N HIS A 71 -20.39 2.05 8.01
CA HIS A 71 -20.90 0.77 8.52
C HIS A 71 -20.20 -0.46 7.90
N PHE A 72 -18.97 -0.30 7.40
CA PHE A 72 -18.20 -1.37 6.81
C PHE A 72 -18.08 -2.59 7.75
N TYR A 73 -17.79 -2.33 9.02
CA TYR A 73 -17.61 -3.38 10.04
C TYR A 73 -18.92 -4.02 10.54
N ASN A 74 -20.07 -3.57 10.09
CA ASN A 74 -21.38 -4.14 10.48
C ASN A 74 -21.88 -5.18 9.49
N ALA A 75 -21.25 -5.34 8.33
CA ALA A 75 -21.58 -6.37 7.38
C ALA A 75 -21.18 -7.77 7.90
N SER A 76 -22.02 -8.76 7.69
CA SER A 76 -21.81 -10.15 8.14
C SER A 76 -20.52 -10.78 7.57
N GLU A 77 -20.05 -10.27 6.43
CA GLU A 77 -18.81 -10.69 5.78
C GLU A 77 -17.54 -10.27 6.55
N VAL A 78 -17.66 -9.41 7.55
CA VAL A 78 -16.57 -8.99 8.44
C VAL A 78 -16.42 -9.90 9.66
N GLU A 79 -17.20 -10.96 9.75
CA GLU A 79 -17.08 -11.95 10.85
C GLU A 79 -15.68 -12.61 10.88
N GLU A 80 -15.05 -12.80 9.72
CA GLU A 80 -13.67 -13.31 9.64
C GLU A 80 -12.68 -12.37 10.33
N VAL A 81 -12.84 -11.07 10.15
CA VAL A 81 -12.01 -10.03 10.80
C VAL A 81 -12.27 -9.97 12.31
N LYS A 82 -13.50 -10.28 12.76
CA LYS A 82 -13.82 -10.37 14.18
C LYS A 82 -13.14 -11.57 14.87
N GLN A 83 -12.95 -12.69 14.17
CA GLN A 83 -12.32 -13.89 14.72
C GLN A 83 -10.81 -13.69 14.96
N GLU A 84 -10.15 -12.79 14.23
CA GLU A 84 -8.74 -12.48 14.41
C GLU A 84 -8.43 -11.51 15.56
N GLY A 85 -9.39 -11.20 16.41
CA GLY A 85 -9.15 -10.49 17.68
C GLY A 85 -9.37 -8.98 17.68
N MET A 86 -9.96 -8.41 16.65
CA MET A 86 -10.39 -7.00 16.67
C MET A 86 -11.57 -6.78 17.61
N LYS A 87 -11.29 -6.27 18.79
CA LYS A 87 -12.32 -5.76 19.70
C LYS A 87 -12.87 -4.45 19.15
N LYS A 88 -14.11 -4.47 18.68
CA LYS A 88 -14.85 -3.44 17.98
C LYS A 88 -15.20 -2.17 18.75
N SER A 89 -14.80 -1.98 19.99
CA SER A 89 -15.40 -0.91 20.80
C SER A 89 -14.64 0.41 20.78
N THR A 90 -13.53 0.50 20.06
CA THR A 90 -12.72 1.72 20.02
C THR A 90 -12.21 1.97 18.62
N PHE A 91 -12.19 3.25 18.21
CA PHE A 91 -11.48 3.73 17.01
C PHE A 91 -9.97 3.49 17.16
N THR A 92 -9.57 2.23 17.10
CA THR A 92 -8.15 1.89 17.16
C THR A 92 -7.58 2.05 15.76
N PRO A 93 -6.59 2.92 15.56
CA PRO A 93 -5.91 3.04 14.28
C PRO A 93 -5.36 1.68 13.82
N PHE A 94 -5.32 1.44 12.52
CA PHE A 94 -4.67 0.24 11.99
C PHE A 94 -3.23 0.14 12.45
N ILE A 95 -2.81 -1.06 12.80
CA ILE A 95 -1.43 -1.33 13.17
C ILE A 95 -0.55 -1.07 11.94
N VAL A 96 0.49 -0.26 12.10
CA VAL A 96 1.48 0.00 11.04
C VAL A 96 2.62 -1.00 11.16
N CYS A 97 2.77 -1.85 10.16
CA CYS A 97 3.85 -2.82 10.05
C CYS A 97 4.82 -2.41 8.94
N SER A 98 6.11 -2.50 9.17
CA SER A 98 7.13 -2.30 8.14
C SER A 98 7.79 -3.63 7.82
N ILE A 99 7.69 -4.06 6.58
CA ILE A 99 8.38 -5.26 6.09
C ILE A 99 9.83 -4.87 5.81
N ARG A 100 10.77 -5.56 6.46
CA ARG A 100 12.21 -5.29 6.31
C ARG A 100 12.88 -6.14 5.25
N ASP A 101 12.30 -7.29 4.93
CA ASP A 101 12.83 -8.23 3.94
C ASP A 101 12.24 -7.92 2.56
N VAL A 102 12.54 -6.73 2.07
CA VAL A 102 12.18 -6.27 0.72
C VAL A 102 13.41 -5.82 -0.04
N PRO A 103 13.43 -5.93 -1.38
CA PRO A 103 14.52 -5.44 -2.19
C PRO A 103 14.86 -3.97 -1.88
N GLN A 104 16.14 -3.71 -1.61
CA GLN A 104 16.61 -2.37 -1.28
C GLN A 104 17.22 -1.69 -2.50
N GLN A 105 16.88 -0.41 -2.69
CA GLN A 105 17.55 0.43 -3.69
C GLN A 105 19.00 0.70 -3.29
N ARG A 106 19.84 0.91 -4.28
CA ARG A 106 21.29 1.18 -4.10
C ARG A 106 21.63 2.65 -4.37
N ASP A 107 20.64 3.47 -4.70
CA ASP A 107 20.79 4.88 -5.04
C ASP A 107 19.75 5.71 -4.27
N GLY A 108 19.84 7.03 -4.38
CA GLY A 108 18.94 7.96 -3.70
C GLY A 108 17.67 8.34 -4.49
N THR A 109 17.45 7.75 -5.69
CA THR A 109 16.43 8.25 -6.64
C THR A 109 15.42 7.22 -7.10
N SER A 110 15.68 5.93 -6.91
CA SER A 110 14.85 4.84 -7.45
C SER A 110 13.62 4.50 -6.63
N CYS A 111 13.37 5.17 -5.49
CA CYS A 111 12.25 4.84 -4.59
C CYS A 111 10.89 4.84 -5.32
N GLY A 112 10.63 5.83 -6.18
CA GLY A 112 9.38 5.91 -6.94
C GLY A 112 9.15 4.69 -7.83
N ILE A 113 10.17 4.28 -8.59
CA ILE A 113 10.08 3.10 -9.47
C ILE A 113 9.95 1.81 -8.65
N MET A 114 10.71 1.67 -7.56
CA MET A 114 10.60 0.52 -6.66
C MET A 114 9.20 0.43 -6.06
N THR A 115 8.62 1.56 -5.63
CA THR A 115 7.25 1.64 -5.11
C THR A 115 6.23 1.16 -6.12
N VAL A 116 6.29 1.64 -7.37
CA VAL A 116 5.39 1.19 -8.45
C VAL A 116 5.53 -0.31 -8.66
N LYS A 117 6.77 -0.82 -8.71
CA LYS A 117 7.01 -2.26 -8.90
C LYS A 117 6.51 -3.11 -7.73
N PHE A 118 6.63 -2.62 -6.50
CA PHE A 118 6.03 -3.30 -5.35
C PHE A 118 4.51 -3.38 -5.47
N ILE A 119 3.84 -2.27 -5.81
CA ILE A 119 2.39 -2.24 -6.01
C ILE A 119 1.96 -3.18 -7.14
N GLU A 120 2.65 -3.17 -8.29
CA GLU A 120 2.37 -4.10 -9.39
C GLU A 120 2.45 -5.56 -8.94
N HIS A 121 3.50 -5.93 -8.19
CA HIS A 121 3.67 -7.29 -7.70
C HIS A 121 2.58 -7.67 -6.69
N LEU A 122 2.34 -6.81 -5.70
CA LEU A 122 1.33 -7.04 -4.67
C LEU A 122 -0.08 -7.16 -5.26
N SER A 123 -0.43 -6.30 -6.23
CA SER A 123 -1.74 -6.35 -6.88
C SER A 123 -1.94 -7.58 -7.76
N ALA A 124 -0.85 -8.19 -8.21
CA ALA A 124 -0.85 -9.44 -8.98
C ALA A 124 -0.64 -10.70 -8.10
N ASP A 125 -0.64 -10.53 -6.77
CA ASP A 125 -0.34 -11.60 -5.80
C ASP A 125 1.03 -12.26 -6.04
N ILE A 126 2.01 -11.45 -6.46
CA ILE A 126 3.39 -11.86 -6.69
C ILE A 126 4.26 -11.31 -5.55
N SER A 127 5.17 -12.13 -5.04
CA SER A 127 6.09 -11.69 -3.99
C SER A 127 6.99 -10.53 -4.45
N VAL A 128 7.17 -9.52 -3.58
CA VAL A 128 7.99 -8.33 -3.85
C VAL A 128 9.49 -8.63 -3.89
N ASP A 129 9.95 -9.74 -3.33
CA ASP A 129 11.35 -10.19 -3.40
C ASP A 129 11.85 -10.44 -4.84
N LYS A 130 10.92 -10.61 -5.79
CA LYS A 130 11.21 -10.72 -7.22
C LYS A 130 11.51 -9.39 -7.91
N VAL A 131 11.31 -8.27 -7.24
CA VAL A 131 11.67 -6.95 -7.77
C VAL A 131 13.20 -6.81 -7.73
N ASP A 132 13.82 -6.62 -8.88
CA ASP A 132 15.27 -6.58 -9.04
C ASP A 132 15.75 -5.15 -9.29
N HIS A 133 16.45 -4.57 -8.32
CA HIS A 133 17.02 -3.24 -8.43
C HIS A 133 17.95 -3.09 -9.66
N SER A 134 18.64 -4.15 -10.08
CA SER A 134 19.51 -4.07 -11.27
C SER A 134 18.74 -3.75 -12.56
N LYS A 135 17.43 -3.93 -12.58
CA LYS A 135 16.53 -3.68 -13.71
C LYS A 135 15.84 -2.31 -13.66
N ILE A 136 16.24 -1.39 -12.79
CA ILE A 136 15.60 -0.09 -12.63
C ILE A 136 15.47 0.67 -13.96
N THR A 137 16.53 0.77 -14.75
CA THR A 137 16.49 1.43 -16.05
C THR A 137 15.48 0.79 -17.01
N TYR A 138 15.40 -0.53 -17.00
CA TYR A 138 14.39 -1.26 -17.78
C TYR A 138 12.96 -0.94 -17.30
N TYR A 139 12.73 -0.91 -15.99
CA TYR A 139 11.42 -0.56 -15.42
C TYR A 139 11.01 0.86 -15.78
N GLN A 140 11.94 1.83 -15.70
CA GLN A 140 11.70 3.22 -16.10
C GLN A 140 11.31 3.32 -17.57
N LEU A 141 12.06 2.67 -18.46
CA LEU A 141 11.77 2.68 -19.89
C LEU A 141 10.41 2.02 -20.19
N LYS A 142 10.13 0.88 -19.57
CA LYS A 142 8.86 0.18 -19.73
C LYS A 142 7.69 1.08 -19.34
N LEU A 143 7.72 1.67 -18.14
CA LEU A 143 6.65 2.57 -17.66
C LEU A 143 6.49 3.80 -18.57
N ALA A 144 7.59 4.39 -19.06
CA ALA A 144 7.53 5.51 -20.00
C ALA A 144 6.83 5.12 -21.31
N ILE A 145 7.16 3.95 -21.87
CA ILE A 145 6.53 3.45 -23.09
C ILE A 145 5.04 3.16 -22.86
N GLU A 146 4.67 2.51 -21.76
CA GLU A 146 3.29 2.21 -21.41
C GLU A 146 2.48 3.49 -21.24
N ALA A 147 3.01 4.49 -20.54
CA ALA A 147 2.38 5.79 -20.38
C ALA A 147 2.18 6.52 -21.72
N LEU A 148 3.18 6.50 -22.62
CA LEU A 148 3.09 7.09 -23.95
C LEU A 148 2.03 6.40 -24.82
N ARG A 149 1.92 5.08 -24.72
CA ARG A 149 0.92 4.30 -25.45
C ARG A 149 -0.46 4.34 -24.82
N ARG A 150 -0.62 4.99 -23.66
CA ARG A 150 -1.82 4.95 -22.81
C ARG A 150 -2.25 3.52 -22.44
N GLU A 151 -1.27 2.62 -22.36
CA GLU A 151 -1.45 1.22 -21.99
C GLU A 151 -1.19 0.99 -20.49
N ALA A 152 -0.69 2.00 -19.79
CA ALA A 152 -0.50 1.95 -18.34
C ALA A 152 -1.88 2.02 -17.65
N TYR A 153 -2.51 0.88 -17.52
CA TYR A 153 -3.63 0.68 -16.60
C TYR A 153 -3.02 0.22 -15.27
N ILE A 154 -2.96 1.14 -14.33
CA ILE A 154 -2.71 0.84 -12.92
C ILE A 154 -4.05 0.67 -12.22
#